data_10c5773d901758fc10523f89d5968bc1
#
_entry.id   10c5773d901758fc10523f89d5968bc1
#
_cell.length_a   1.000
_cell.length_b   1.000
_cell.length_c   1.000
_cell.angle_alpha   90.00
_cell.angle_beta   90.00
_cell.angle_gamma   90.00
#
_symmetry.space_group_name_H-M   'P 1'
#
loop_
_entity.id
_entity.type
_entity.pdbx_description
1 polymer ?
#
loop_
_entity_poly.entity_id
_entity_poly.type
_entity_poly.pdbx_seq_one_letter_code
_entity_poly.pdbx_strand_id
1 'polypeptide(L)'
;MRTALVLLALLPQAIDAPRISQQDFKKLVAAKGVVIVDTRNEDAYAEAHIPGAVLLPLEGRLTWPEPFEKTVATLIATKKAVVTYCA
;
A
#
# COMPACT_ATOMS: atom_id res chain seq x y z
N MET A 1 -28.39 16.58 3.73
CA MET A 1 -28.74 16.15 2.42
C MET A 1 -27.55 15.89 1.56
N ARG A 2 -26.94 16.92 1.04
CA ARG A 2 -25.75 16.69 0.23
C ARG A 2 -24.64 16.03 0.97
N THR A 3 -24.52 16.32 2.25
CA THR A 3 -23.51 15.71 3.09
C THR A 3 -23.64 14.19 3.13
N ALA A 4 -24.87 13.70 3.22
CA ALA A 4 -25.10 12.26 3.23
C ALA A 4 -24.65 11.61 1.92
N LEU A 5 -24.91 12.27 0.81
CA LEU A 5 -24.49 11.76 -0.49
C LEU A 5 -22.97 11.69 -0.61
N VAL A 6 -22.29 12.70 -0.10
CA VAL A 6 -20.83 12.74 -0.12
C VAL A 6 -20.24 11.59 0.69
N LEU A 7 -20.80 11.33 1.86
CA LEU A 7 -20.33 10.23 2.69
C LEU A 7 -20.50 8.89 2.00
N LEU A 8 -21.64 8.68 1.35
CA LEU A 8 -21.87 7.45 0.61
C LEU A 8 -20.87 7.27 -0.52
N ALA A 9 -20.51 8.34 -1.19
CA ALA A 9 -19.54 8.27 -2.26
C ALA A 9 -18.15 7.92 -1.76
N LEU A 10 -17.80 8.38 -0.56
CA LEU A 10 -16.47 8.14 -0.01
C LEU A 10 -16.27 6.70 0.46
N LEU A 11 -17.32 6.06 0.98
CA LEU A 11 -17.20 4.71 1.50
C LEU A 11 -16.72 3.70 0.45
N PRO A 12 -17.34 3.63 -0.73
CA PRO A 12 -16.84 2.74 -1.77
C PRO A 12 -15.43 3.08 -2.23
N GLN A 13 -15.10 4.33 -2.29
CA GLN A 13 -13.79 4.77 -2.74
C GLN A 13 -12.70 4.36 -1.77
N ALA A 14 -13.00 4.32 -0.49
CA ALA A 14 -12.03 3.92 0.52
C ALA A 14 -11.65 2.44 0.39
N ILE A 15 -12.53 1.62 -0.19
CA ILE A 15 -12.31 0.20 -0.35
C ILE A 15 -11.66 -0.11 -1.69
N ASP A 16 -12.00 0.66 -2.70
CA ASP A 16 -11.60 0.40 -4.07
C ASP A 16 -10.34 1.19 -4.43
N ALA A 17 -9.20 0.59 -4.23
CA ALA A 17 -7.93 1.22 -4.57
C ALA A 17 -7.71 1.20 -6.08
N PRO A 18 -7.33 2.31 -6.69
CA PRO A 18 -7.05 2.33 -8.12
C PRO A 18 -5.81 1.52 -8.45
N ARG A 19 -5.82 0.96 -9.65
CA ARG A 19 -4.66 0.23 -10.16
C ARG A 19 -3.86 1.13 -11.07
N ILE A 20 -2.57 0.87 -11.14
CA ILE A 20 -1.70 1.59 -12.07
C ILE A 20 -1.07 0.61 -13.05
N SER A 21 -0.72 1.10 -14.21
CA SER A 21 -0.04 0.30 -15.21
C SER A 21 1.41 0.08 -14.82
N GLN A 22 2.02 -0.96 -15.38
CA GLN A 22 3.43 -1.22 -15.17
C GLN A 22 4.29 -0.06 -15.65
N GLN A 23 3.89 0.58 -16.74
CA GLN A 23 4.61 1.74 -17.26
C GLN A 23 4.59 2.91 -16.30
N ASP A 24 3.42 3.21 -15.76
CA ASP A 24 3.28 4.31 -14.79
C ASP A 24 4.05 4.01 -13.51
N PHE A 25 4.02 2.74 -13.08
CA PHE A 25 4.78 2.31 -11.93
C PHE A 25 6.28 2.54 -12.13
N LYS A 26 6.80 2.18 -13.29
CA LYS A 26 8.21 2.38 -13.58
C LYS A 26 8.60 3.86 -13.58
N LYS A 27 7.71 4.72 -14.05
CA LYS A 27 7.94 6.16 -14.03
C LYS A 27 8.03 6.69 -12.60
N LEU A 28 7.12 6.22 -11.73
CA LEU A 28 7.14 6.62 -10.33
C LEU A 28 8.41 6.17 -9.63
N VAL A 29 8.84 4.94 -9.90
CA VAL A 29 10.08 4.42 -9.32
C VAL A 29 11.28 5.23 -9.78
N ALA A 30 11.35 5.55 -11.06
CA ALA A 30 12.45 6.33 -11.61
C ALA A 30 12.51 7.73 -11.00
N ALA A 31 11.36 8.32 -10.71
CA ALA A 31 11.28 9.64 -10.09
C ALA A 31 11.50 9.61 -8.58
N LYS A 32 11.62 8.41 -8.00
CA LYS A 32 11.78 8.21 -6.55
C LYS A 32 10.62 8.80 -5.75
N GLY A 33 9.46 8.89 -6.37
CA GLY A 33 8.27 9.46 -5.74
C GLY A 33 7.32 8.44 -5.17
N VAL A 34 7.76 7.19 -4.99
CA VAL A 34 6.88 6.11 -4.57
C VAL A 34 7.54 5.25 -3.51
N VAL A 35 6.72 4.74 -2.60
CA VAL A 35 7.11 3.68 -1.67
C VAL A 35 6.41 2.41 -2.15
N ILE A 36 7.18 1.36 -2.35
CA ILE A 36 6.67 0.07 -2.81
C ILE A 36 6.43 -0.81 -1.61
N VAL A 37 5.25 -1.39 -1.53
CA VAL A 37 4.86 -2.24 -0.40
C VAL A 37 4.47 -3.61 -0.91
N ASP A 38 5.12 -4.64 -0.37
CA ASP A 38 4.80 -6.03 -0.65
C ASP A 38 3.86 -6.53 0.43
N THR A 39 2.64 -6.88 0.05
CA THR A 39 1.63 -7.33 1.00
C THR A 39 1.54 -8.86 1.12
N ARG A 40 2.48 -9.57 0.51
CA ARG A 40 2.55 -11.02 0.60
C ARG A 40 3.13 -11.43 1.96
N ASN A 41 3.20 -12.74 2.21
CA ASN A 41 3.77 -13.22 3.46
C ASN A 41 5.31 -13.11 3.45
N GLU A 42 5.88 -13.36 4.62
CA GLU A 42 7.31 -13.26 4.83
C GLU A 42 8.12 -14.18 3.91
N ASP A 43 7.63 -15.40 3.72
CA ASP A 43 8.35 -16.39 2.92
C ASP A 43 8.44 -15.97 1.46
N ALA A 44 7.34 -15.46 0.92
CA ALA A 44 7.31 -14.99 -0.45
C ALA A 44 8.24 -13.79 -0.65
N TYR A 45 8.24 -12.88 0.31
CA TYR A 45 9.12 -11.71 0.29
C TYR A 45 10.59 -12.13 0.33
N ALA A 46 10.92 -13.07 1.22
CA ALA A 46 12.29 -13.54 1.37
C ALA A 46 12.79 -14.24 0.11
N GLU A 47 11.91 -14.96 -0.57
CA GLU A 47 12.28 -15.66 -1.78
C GLU A 47 12.60 -14.71 -2.92
N ALA A 48 11.75 -13.74 -3.15
CA ALA A 48 11.99 -12.70 -4.15
C ALA A 48 11.02 -11.55 -3.94
N HIS A 49 11.51 -10.33 -4.06
CA HIS A 49 10.67 -9.13 -3.99
C HIS A 49 11.30 -8.01 -4.82
N ILE A 50 10.51 -7.02 -5.11
CA ILE A 50 10.98 -5.85 -5.83
C ILE A 50 12.03 -5.12 -4.97
N PRO A 51 13.19 -4.79 -5.52
CA PRO A 51 14.22 -4.09 -4.75
C PRO A 51 13.68 -2.82 -4.09
N GLY A 52 13.94 -2.69 -2.80
CA GLY A 52 13.47 -1.54 -2.03
C GLY A 52 12.05 -1.66 -1.51
N ALA A 53 11.35 -2.74 -1.83
CA ALA A 53 9.99 -2.92 -1.33
C ALA A 53 9.97 -3.17 0.19
N VAL A 54 8.98 -2.59 0.84
CA VAL A 54 8.76 -2.77 2.28
C VAL A 54 7.77 -3.90 2.46
N LEU A 55 8.09 -4.82 3.34
CA LEU A 55 7.21 -5.94 3.66
C LEU A 55 6.12 -5.50 4.63
N LEU A 56 4.86 -5.72 4.24
CA LEU A 56 3.72 -5.44 5.09
C LEU A 56 2.64 -6.51 4.86
N PRO A 57 2.80 -7.70 5.43
CA PRO A 57 1.81 -8.76 5.24
C PRO A 57 0.44 -8.31 5.76
N LEU A 58 -0.58 -8.45 4.92
CA LEU A 58 -1.92 -8.01 5.30
C LEU A 58 -2.47 -8.76 6.51
N GLU A 59 -2.11 -10.02 6.66
CA GLU A 59 -2.52 -10.81 7.80
C GLU A 59 -1.95 -10.27 9.11
N GLY A 60 -0.84 -9.56 9.06
CA GLY A 60 -0.21 -8.96 10.23
C GLY A 60 -1.11 -7.96 10.92
N ARG A 61 -2.09 -7.43 10.20
CA ARG A 61 -3.08 -6.54 10.80
C ARG A 61 -3.86 -7.22 11.92
N LEU A 62 -4.04 -8.53 11.80
CA LEU A 62 -4.78 -9.32 12.78
C LEU A 62 -3.85 -10.02 13.77
N THR A 63 -2.72 -10.51 13.30
CA THR A 63 -1.81 -11.31 14.12
C THR A 63 -0.81 -10.48 14.90
N TRP A 64 -0.33 -9.39 14.31
CA TRP A 64 0.60 -8.47 14.97
C TRP A 64 0.19 -7.03 14.67
N PRO A 65 -0.93 -6.57 15.24
CA PRO A 65 -1.47 -5.27 14.89
C PRO A 65 -0.52 -4.11 15.22
N GLU A 66 0.23 -4.20 16.30
CA GLU A 66 1.11 -3.11 16.69
C GLU A 66 2.27 -2.89 15.70
N PRO A 67 3.04 -3.90 15.30
CA PRO A 67 4.06 -3.71 14.27
C PRO A 67 3.45 -3.28 12.92
N PHE A 68 2.28 -3.81 12.60
CA PHE A 68 1.60 -3.46 11.36
C PHE A 68 1.28 -1.96 11.34
N GLU A 69 0.66 -1.46 12.39
CA GLU A 69 0.30 -0.05 12.49
C GLU A 69 1.51 0.86 12.50
N LYS A 70 2.57 0.42 13.13
CA LYS A 70 3.82 1.17 13.18
C LYS A 70 4.41 1.33 11.78
N THR A 71 4.40 0.27 10.99
CA THR A 71 4.86 0.33 9.60
C THR A 71 3.97 1.26 8.77
N VAL A 72 2.66 1.16 8.94
CA VAL A 72 1.74 2.03 8.24
C VAL A 72 2.00 3.49 8.56
N ALA A 73 2.22 3.81 9.83
CA ALA A 73 2.53 5.17 10.25
C ALA A 73 3.81 5.68 9.60
N THR A 74 4.82 4.82 9.51
CA THR A 74 6.07 5.17 8.84
C THR A 74 5.85 5.48 7.36
N LEU A 75 5.05 4.65 6.69
CA LEU A 75 4.74 4.86 5.28
C LEU A 75 3.99 6.18 5.06
N ILE A 76 3.03 6.48 5.90
CA ILE A 76 2.29 7.74 5.82
C ILE A 76 3.23 8.93 6.02
N ALA A 77 4.17 8.80 6.94
CA ALA A 77 5.11 9.87 7.23
C ALA A 77 6.02 10.22 6.05
N THR A 78 6.21 9.31 5.11
CA THR A 78 7.02 9.60 3.92
C THR A 78 6.38 10.64 3.02
N LYS A 79 5.05 10.76 3.08
CA LYS A 79 4.26 11.63 2.20
C LYS A 79 4.45 11.33 0.72
N LYS A 80 4.90 10.15 0.39
CA LYS A 80 5.06 9.67 -0.98
C LYS A 80 3.85 8.84 -1.38
N ALA A 81 3.66 8.67 -2.67
CA ALA A 81 2.67 7.72 -3.16
C ALA A 81 3.06 6.31 -2.70
N VAL A 82 2.08 5.53 -2.31
CA VAL A 82 2.30 4.15 -1.88
C VAL A 82 1.70 3.23 -2.92
N VAL A 83 2.51 2.31 -3.43
CA VAL A 83 2.05 1.30 -4.38
C VAL A 83 2.22 -0.05 -3.74
N THR A 84 1.13 -0.80 -3.65
CA THR A 84 1.15 -2.15 -3.08
C THR A 84 1.10 -3.18 -4.19
N TYR A 85 1.68 -4.34 -3.94
CA TYR A 85 1.55 -5.46 -4.84
C TYR A 85 1.40 -6.76 -4.06
N CYS A 86 0.72 -7.71 -4.68
CA CYS A 86 0.57 -9.06 -4.17
C CYS A 86 0.67 -10.04 -5.34
N ALA A 87 0.93 -11.26 -5.05
CA ALA A 87 1.09 -12.25 -6.12
C ALA A 87 -0.24 -12.80 -6.54
#